data_e75d762018bc20bb198e68b24a416c39
#
_entry.id   e75d762018bc20bb198e68b24a416c39
#
_cell.length_a   1.000
_cell.length_b   1.000
_cell.length_c   1.000
_cell.angle_alpha   90.00
_cell.angle_beta   90.00
_cell.angle_gamma   90.00
#
_symmetry.space_group_name_H-M   'P 1'
#
loop_
_entity.id
_entity.type
_entity.pdbx_description
1 polymer ?
#
loop_
_entity_poly.entity_id
_entity_poly.type
_entity_poly.pdbx_seq_one_letter_code
_entity_poly.pdbx_strand_id
1 'polypeptide(L)'
;MASPHRPRARAPTSPERDALSDSTTPGGAGTAGALGSAVPEPVSEGPFLIVGLGNPGPGYAGNRHNVGAMVLDELATRAGIRLSAGKGARSRAMAGEGRLAGRRVVLARPLTYMNESGGPVRGLLDYHHLPVEDLVVIHDELDIPFSAVRLTRGGGEGGHNGLRSVTRSTGTKDYLRVRVGIGRPPGRQDAADFVLKDFSAVERKELELLIAEAADAAESLLAHGLGAAQNEVHPRT
;
A
#
# COMPACT_ATOMS: atom_id res chain seq x y z
N MET A 1 -39.87 -32.97 37.37
CA MET A 1 -39.42 -32.46 38.69
C MET A 1 -38.54 -31.26 38.40
N ALA A 2 -39.08 -30.10 38.37
CA ALA A 2 -39.08 -29.02 39.35
C ALA A 2 -37.78 -28.22 39.33
N SER A 3 -37.86 -27.02 38.72
CA SER A 3 -36.99 -25.85 38.99
C SER A 3 -37.10 -25.38 40.44
N PRO A 4 -36.15 -24.61 40.95
CA PRO A 4 -36.53 -23.26 41.39
C PRO A 4 -35.53 -22.15 41.01
N HIS A 5 -36.03 -21.06 40.48
CA HIS A 5 -36.28 -19.70 41.04
C HIS A 5 -35.11 -18.92 41.66
N ARG A 6 -34.98 -17.70 41.07
CA ARG A 6 -34.23 -16.49 41.36
C ARG A 6 -34.30 -15.99 42.82
N PRO A 7 -33.48 -14.98 43.22
CA PRO A 7 -33.98 -13.59 43.11
C PRO A 7 -33.03 -12.50 42.63
N ARG A 8 -33.66 -11.40 42.19
CA ARG A 8 -33.12 -10.04 41.88
C ARG A 8 -32.79 -9.30 43.19
N ALA A 9 -31.82 -8.41 43.14
CA ALA A 9 -31.69 -7.26 44.04
C ALA A 9 -31.08 -6.09 43.26
N ARG A 10 -31.75 -5.09 43.10
CA ARG A 10 -32.03 -3.69 43.46
C ARG A 10 -30.78 -2.81 43.52
N ALA A 11 -30.85 -1.72 42.71
CA ALA A 11 -30.00 -0.54 42.74
C ALA A 11 -30.27 0.32 44.03
N PRO A 12 -29.34 1.20 44.38
CA PRO A 12 -29.74 2.44 45.02
C PRO A 12 -29.30 3.70 44.29
N THR A 13 -30.13 4.66 44.41
CA THR A 13 -30.34 6.03 44.03
C THR A 13 -29.25 7.00 44.52
N SER A 14 -29.12 8.08 43.72
CA SER A 14 -28.41 9.34 44.01
C SER A 14 -28.86 10.06 45.29
N PRO A 15 -28.09 11.07 45.72
CA PRO A 15 -28.72 12.41 45.79
C PRO A 15 -27.89 13.57 45.21
N GLU A 16 -28.67 14.54 44.71
CA GLU A 16 -28.31 15.92 44.38
C GLU A 16 -27.92 16.76 45.61
N ARG A 17 -27.18 17.85 45.37
CA ARG A 17 -27.42 19.27 45.71
C ARG A 17 -26.20 20.10 45.37
N ASP A 18 -26.37 21.06 44.50
CA ASP A 18 -26.59 22.55 44.67
C ASP A 18 -25.38 23.30 45.27
N ALA A 19 -24.83 24.29 44.67
CA ALA A 19 -25.26 25.61 44.24
C ALA A 19 -24.08 26.57 44.00
N LEU A 20 -24.18 27.36 42.93
CA LEU A 20 -23.94 28.82 42.84
C LEU A 20 -22.52 29.42 43.02
N SER A 21 -22.07 30.04 42.08
CA SER A 21 -21.95 31.44 41.54
C SER A 21 -20.49 31.83 41.46
N ASP A 22 -19.97 32.62 40.61
CA ASP A 22 -20.30 33.78 39.83
C ASP A 22 -19.02 34.28 39.12
N SER A 23 -19.18 34.74 37.92
CA SER A 23 -18.48 35.83 37.22
C SER A 23 -16.95 35.89 37.13
N THR A 24 -16.36 35.92 35.94
CA THR A 24 -15.87 37.13 35.26
C THR A 24 -15.02 36.74 34.04
N THR A 25 -15.47 37.07 32.84
CA THR A 25 -14.62 37.25 31.65
C THR A 25 -13.92 38.60 31.78
N PRO A 26 -12.67 38.82 31.33
CA PRO A 26 -12.52 39.23 29.95
C PRO A 26 -11.20 38.83 29.26
N GLY A 27 -11.21 38.92 27.98
CA GLY A 27 -10.04 39.38 27.21
C GLY A 27 -9.43 38.33 26.28
N GLY A 28 -9.71 38.47 25.01
CA GLY A 28 -9.17 37.68 23.92
C GLY A 28 -7.65 37.79 23.75
N ALA A 29 -7.10 36.70 23.29
CA ALA A 29 -5.88 36.71 22.50
C ALA A 29 -5.98 35.60 21.49
N GLY A 30 -5.96 35.99 20.21
CA GLY A 30 -6.00 35.05 19.08
C GLY A 30 -4.83 34.05 19.16
N THR A 31 -5.17 32.79 19.22
CA THR A 31 -4.20 31.75 18.97
C THR A 31 -4.02 31.65 17.46
N ALA A 32 -2.90 32.22 16.99
CA ALA A 32 -2.34 31.94 15.69
C ALA A 32 -2.24 30.41 15.52
N GLY A 33 -2.87 29.89 14.48
CA GLY A 33 -2.78 28.49 14.12
C GLY A 33 -1.31 28.09 13.95
N ALA A 34 -0.85 27.23 14.84
CA ALA A 34 0.43 26.56 14.67
C ALA A 34 0.31 25.70 13.42
N LEU A 35 0.95 26.14 12.35
CA LEU A 35 1.32 25.29 11.24
C LEU A 35 2.21 24.20 11.83
N GLY A 36 1.61 23.05 12.10
CA GLY A 36 2.35 21.87 12.52
C GLY A 36 3.35 21.51 11.42
N SER A 37 4.62 21.87 11.64
CA SER A 37 5.72 21.30 10.88
C SER A 37 5.71 19.80 11.19
N ALA A 38 5.15 19.01 10.28
CA ALA A 38 5.27 17.57 10.34
C ALA A 38 6.78 17.28 10.33
N VAL A 39 7.29 16.81 11.46
CA VAL A 39 8.65 16.26 11.53
C VAL A 39 8.67 15.13 10.52
N PRO A 40 9.60 15.13 9.53
CA PRO A 40 9.66 14.04 8.56
C PRO A 40 9.85 12.74 9.34
N GLU A 41 8.97 11.76 9.09
CA GLU A 41 9.14 10.43 9.67
C GLU A 41 10.54 9.92 9.30
N PRO A 42 11.29 9.35 10.25
CA PRO A 42 12.62 8.83 9.96
C PRO A 42 12.47 7.73 8.89
N VAL A 43 13.08 7.95 7.75
CA VAL A 43 13.13 6.93 6.69
C VAL A 43 14.02 5.81 7.20
N SER A 44 13.51 4.58 7.23
CA SER A 44 14.27 3.40 7.67
C SER A 44 15.67 3.37 7.04
N GLU A 45 16.71 3.08 7.83
CA GLU A 45 18.09 2.94 7.33
C GLU A 45 18.32 1.57 6.68
N GLY A 46 17.43 0.62 6.90
CA GLY A 46 17.48 -0.74 6.35
C GLY A 46 17.18 -0.80 4.85
N PRO A 47 17.36 -1.98 4.24
CA PRO A 47 16.91 -2.19 2.87
C PRO A 47 15.37 -2.26 2.83
N PHE A 48 14.79 -1.77 1.73
CA PHE A 48 13.37 -1.93 1.44
C PHE A 48 13.12 -3.18 0.59
N LEU A 49 12.04 -3.90 0.87
CA LEU A 49 11.51 -4.91 -0.04
C LEU A 49 10.44 -4.26 -0.93
N ILE A 50 10.72 -4.16 -2.23
CA ILE A 50 9.79 -3.59 -3.21
C ILE A 50 9.21 -4.74 -4.03
N VAL A 51 7.89 -4.90 -3.98
CA VAL A 51 7.17 -5.98 -4.64
C VAL A 51 6.24 -5.44 -5.70
N GLY A 52 6.46 -5.83 -6.96
CA GLY A 52 5.50 -5.61 -8.04
C GLY A 52 4.54 -6.80 -8.14
N LEU A 53 3.25 -6.55 -7.92
CA LEU A 53 2.23 -7.59 -8.04
C LEU A 53 1.87 -7.87 -9.50
N GLY A 54 1.68 -9.14 -9.83
CA GLY A 54 1.25 -9.62 -11.14
C GLY A 54 1.09 -11.14 -11.17
N ASN A 55 0.30 -11.64 -12.10
CA ASN A 55 0.17 -13.07 -12.39
C ASN A 55 1.34 -13.55 -13.25
N PRO A 56 1.83 -14.77 -13.05
CA PRO A 56 2.92 -15.33 -13.83
C PRO A 56 2.45 -15.80 -15.23
N GLY A 57 3.37 -15.75 -16.17
CA GLY A 57 3.17 -16.28 -17.53
C GLY A 57 2.86 -15.21 -18.58
N PRO A 58 3.16 -15.53 -19.85
CA PRO A 58 3.08 -14.57 -20.96
C PRO A 58 1.66 -14.09 -21.26
N GLY A 59 0.63 -14.90 -20.95
CA GLY A 59 -0.77 -14.53 -21.16
C GLY A 59 -1.28 -13.43 -20.24
N TYR A 60 -0.54 -13.10 -19.17
CA TYR A 60 -0.90 -12.03 -18.22
C TYR A 60 0.01 -10.79 -18.34
N ALA A 61 1.08 -10.88 -19.13
CA ALA A 61 2.12 -9.85 -19.17
C ALA A 61 1.58 -8.46 -19.55
N GLY A 62 0.54 -8.39 -20.39
CA GLY A 62 -0.10 -7.15 -20.84
C GLY A 62 -1.34 -6.72 -20.03
N ASN A 63 -1.74 -7.51 -19.03
CA ASN A 63 -2.97 -7.25 -18.29
C ASN A 63 -2.82 -6.06 -17.34
N ARG A 64 -3.94 -5.36 -17.07
CA ARG A 64 -4.00 -4.29 -16.08
C ARG A 64 -3.55 -4.75 -14.69
N HIS A 65 -3.92 -5.99 -14.31
CA HIS A 65 -3.54 -6.59 -13.03
C HIS A 65 -2.03 -6.84 -12.87
N ASN A 66 -1.27 -6.72 -13.95
CA ASN A 66 0.19 -6.89 -13.97
C ASN A 66 0.95 -5.54 -13.98
N VAL A 67 0.26 -4.39 -13.91
CA VAL A 67 0.95 -3.09 -13.95
C VAL A 67 1.97 -2.94 -12.82
N GLY A 68 1.71 -3.53 -11.64
CA GLY A 68 2.69 -3.54 -10.55
C GLY A 68 3.99 -4.24 -10.92
N ALA A 69 3.90 -5.37 -11.64
CA ALA A 69 5.07 -6.08 -12.16
C ALA A 69 5.78 -5.29 -13.28
N MET A 70 5.04 -4.58 -14.13
CA MET A 70 5.62 -3.71 -15.17
C MET A 70 6.45 -2.57 -14.56
N VAL A 71 5.92 -1.92 -13.52
CA VAL A 71 6.65 -0.86 -12.79
C VAL A 71 7.90 -1.42 -12.10
N LEU A 72 7.83 -2.64 -11.54
CA LEU A 72 8.99 -3.29 -10.94
C LEU A 72 10.08 -3.58 -11.98
N ASP A 73 9.71 -4.04 -13.18
CA ASP A 73 10.65 -4.30 -14.27
C ASP A 73 11.32 -2.99 -14.72
N GLU A 74 10.62 -1.85 -14.74
CA GLU A 74 11.16 -0.52 -14.98
C GLU A 74 12.17 -0.13 -13.88
N LEU A 75 11.82 -0.27 -12.60
CA LEU A 75 12.71 0.00 -11.47
C LEU A 75 13.98 -0.86 -11.53
N ALA A 76 13.84 -2.14 -11.89
CA ALA A 76 14.97 -3.05 -12.07
C ALA A 76 15.90 -2.59 -13.20
N THR A 77 15.33 -2.11 -14.31
CA THR A 77 16.07 -1.57 -15.46
C THR A 77 16.85 -0.32 -15.06
N ARG A 78 16.20 0.65 -14.41
CA ARG A 78 16.83 1.90 -13.94
C ARG A 78 17.99 1.64 -12.97
N ALA A 79 17.79 0.70 -12.06
CA ALA A 79 18.80 0.35 -11.05
C ALA A 79 19.89 -0.61 -11.56
N GLY A 80 19.77 -1.14 -12.77
CA GLY A 80 20.67 -2.18 -13.28
C GLY A 80 20.59 -3.49 -12.50
N ILE A 81 19.45 -3.76 -11.85
CA ILE A 81 19.22 -4.95 -11.01
C ILE A 81 18.66 -6.08 -11.87
N ARG A 82 19.39 -7.20 -11.93
CA ARG A 82 18.88 -8.41 -12.58
C ARG A 82 18.01 -9.22 -11.60
N LEU A 83 16.75 -9.42 -11.94
CA LEU A 83 15.87 -10.32 -11.20
C LEU A 83 16.18 -11.78 -11.60
N SER A 84 16.32 -12.65 -10.61
CA SER A 84 16.56 -14.09 -10.81
C SER A 84 15.69 -14.91 -9.86
N ALA A 85 15.36 -16.15 -10.26
CA ALA A 85 14.64 -17.07 -9.40
C ALA A 85 15.50 -17.42 -8.18
N GLY A 86 14.92 -17.28 -7.01
CA GLY A 86 15.57 -17.67 -5.75
C GLY A 86 15.63 -19.19 -5.58
N LYS A 87 16.40 -19.64 -4.58
CA LYS A 87 16.43 -21.05 -4.14
C LYS A 87 15.78 -21.17 -2.75
N GLY A 88 15.25 -22.35 -2.42
CA GLY A 88 14.61 -22.60 -1.13
C GLY A 88 13.41 -21.70 -0.89
N ALA A 89 13.33 -21.01 0.23
CA ALA A 89 12.21 -20.13 0.59
C ALA A 89 11.95 -19.00 -0.42
N ARG A 90 12.96 -18.60 -1.20
CA ARG A 90 12.85 -17.58 -2.28
C ARG A 90 12.44 -18.16 -3.64
N SER A 91 12.31 -19.48 -3.80
CA SER A 91 12.05 -20.14 -5.08
C SER A 91 10.73 -19.75 -5.75
N ARG A 92 9.81 -19.13 -4.99
CA ARG A 92 8.50 -18.68 -5.49
C ARG A 92 8.47 -17.19 -5.90
N ALA A 93 9.64 -16.56 -6.04
CA ALA A 93 9.77 -15.18 -6.52
C ALA A 93 11.00 -15.03 -7.41
N MET A 94 10.90 -14.10 -8.38
CA MET A 94 12.08 -13.50 -9.01
C MET A 94 12.51 -12.35 -8.10
N ALA A 95 13.78 -12.29 -7.73
CA ALA A 95 14.29 -11.22 -6.88
C ALA A 95 15.70 -10.81 -7.26
N GLY A 96 16.06 -9.56 -6.93
CA GLY A 96 17.39 -9.00 -7.11
C GLY A 96 17.68 -7.92 -6.08
N GLU A 97 18.92 -7.80 -5.65
CA GLU A 97 19.37 -6.84 -4.65
C GLU A 97 20.19 -5.73 -5.32
N GLY A 98 20.08 -4.51 -4.79
CA GLY A 98 20.85 -3.38 -5.30
C GLY A 98 20.58 -2.09 -4.56
N ARG A 99 20.74 -0.97 -5.29
CA ARG A 99 20.44 0.37 -4.79
C ARG A 99 19.51 1.08 -5.75
N LEU A 100 18.53 1.79 -5.19
CA LEU A 100 17.58 2.63 -5.89
C LEU A 100 17.41 3.93 -5.08
N ALA A 101 17.47 5.07 -5.72
CA ALA A 101 17.39 6.38 -5.04
C ALA A 101 18.31 6.50 -3.80
N GLY A 102 19.53 5.94 -3.88
CA GLY A 102 20.52 5.93 -2.79
C GLY A 102 20.27 4.89 -1.69
N ARG A 103 19.11 4.20 -1.68
CA ARG A 103 18.72 3.22 -0.65
C ARG A 103 19.05 1.79 -1.09
N ARG A 104 19.34 0.93 -0.13
CA ARG A 104 19.44 -0.52 -0.38
C ARG A 104 18.02 -1.06 -0.63
N VAL A 105 17.87 -1.89 -1.66
CA VAL A 105 16.59 -2.48 -2.02
C VAL A 105 16.72 -3.95 -2.40
N VAL A 106 15.65 -4.68 -2.15
CA VAL A 106 15.35 -5.98 -2.74
C VAL A 106 14.15 -5.78 -3.65
N LEU A 107 14.31 -5.88 -4.94
CA LEU A 107 13.21 -5.86 -5.92
C LEU A 107 12.70 -7.28 -6.09
N ALA A 108 11.39 -7.48 -6.05
CA ALA A 108 10.83 -8.82 -6.14
C ALA A 108 9.49 -8.88 -6.89
N ARG A 109 9.32 -9.94 -7.69
CA ARG A 109 8.06 -10.30 -8.33
C ARG A 109 7.68 -11.73 -7.93
N PRO A 110 6.52 -11.96 -7.30
CA PRO A 110 6.00 -13.31 -7.03
C PRO A 110 5.86 -14.11 -8.32
N LEU A 111 6.17 -15.41 -8.25
CA LEU A 111 5.96 -16.39 -9.34
C LEU A 111 4.68 -17.20 -9.12
N THR A 112 3.82 -16.75 -8.24
CA THR A 112 2.53 -17.36 -7.92
C THR A 112 1.39 -16.57 -8.52
N TYR A 113 0.21 -17.15 -8.62
CA TYR A 113 -0.98 -16.38 -8.96
C TYR A 113 -1.24 -15.29 -7.92
N MET A 114 -1.94 -14.23 -8.35
CA MET A 114 -2.19 -13.01 -7.58
C MET A 114 -2.69 -13.30 -6.16
N ASN A 115 -3.65 -14.20 -6.00
CA ASN A 115 -4.22 -14.57 -4.70
C ASN A 115 -3.29 -15.38 -3.78
N GLU A 116 -2.09 -15.73 -4.25
CA GLU A 116 -1.05 -16.45 -3.50
C GLU A 116 0.22 -15.60 -3.29
N SER A 117 0.21 -14.32 -3.67
CA SER A 117 1.39 -13.44 -3.62
C SER A 117 1.97 -13.27 -2.21
N GLY A 118 1.14 -13.41 -1.18
CA GLY A 118 1.55 -13.18 0.21
C GLY A 118 2.60 -14.15 0.72
N GLY A 119 2.54 -15.43 0.32
CA GLY A 119 3.53 -16.43 0.74
C GLY A 119 4.96 -16.09 0.31
N PRO A 120 5.22 -15.83 -0.98
CA PRO A 120 6.52 -15.33 -1.45
C PRO A 120 6.97 -14.04 -0.77
N VAL A 121 6.07 -13.07 -0.59
CA VAL A 121 6.40 -11.79 0.08
C VAL A 121 6.85 -12.03 1.52
N ARG A 122 6.10 -12.82 2.30
CA ARG A 122 6.48 -13.16 3.67
C ARG A 122 7.81 -13.89 3.72
N GLY A 123 8.04 -14.86 2.82
CA GLY A 123 9.29 -15.59 2.73
C GLY A 123 10.49 -14.70 2.43
N LEU A 124 10.31 -13.63 1.64
CA LEU A 124 11.37 -12.65 1.38
C LEU A 124 11.64 -11.73 2.57
N LEU A 125 10.58 -11.24 3.25
CA LEU A 125 10.73 -10.47 4.48
C LEU A 125 11.52 -11.26 5.53
N ASP A 126 11.14 -12.51 5.76
CA ASP A 126 11.82 -13.38 6.72
C ASP A 126 13.28 -13.66 6.33
N TYR A 127 13.53 -13.93 5.04
CA TYR A 127 14.88 -14.23 4.55
C TYR A 127 15.84 -13.04 4.68
N HIS A 128 15.34 -11.82 4.39
CA HIS A 128 16.16 -10.60 4.47
C HIS A 128 16.09 -9.92 5.84
N HIS A 129 15.38 -10.53 6.81
CA HIS A 129 15.16 -10.01 8.17
C HIS A 129 14.56 -8.58 8.16
N LEU A 130 13.58 -8.35 7.27
CA LEU A 130 12.94 -7.06 7.10
C LEU A 130 11.61 -7.00 7.86
N PRO A 131 11.34 -5.90 8.56
CA PRO A 131 10.03 -5.64 9.13
C PRO A 131 9.03 -5.28 8.01
N VAL A 132 7.73 -5.40 8.30
CA VAL A 132 6.67 -5.12 7.30
C VAL A 132 6.60 -3.64 6.94
N GLU A 133 7.05 -2.77 7.81
CA GLU A 133 7.14 -1.33 7.62
C GLU A 133 8.07 -0.94 6.47
N ASP A 134 9.04 -1.79 6.13
CA ASP A 134 9.99 -1.62 5.00
C ASP A 134 9.50 -2.31 3.71
N LEU A 135 8.27 -2.84 3.71
CA LEU A 135 7.64 -3.40 2.52
C LEU A 135 6.96 -2.28 1.70
N VAL A 136 7.27 -2.23 0.42
CA VAL A 136 6.56 -1.42 -0.59
C VAL A 136 5.89 -2.35 -1.59
N VAL A 137 4.57 -2.26 -1.72
CA VAL A 137 3.79 -3.04 -2.69
C VAL A 137 3.30 -2.14 -3.82
N ILE A 138 3.64 -2.49 -5.06
CA ILE A 138 3.18 -1.81 -6.28
C ILE A 138 2.04 -2.64 -6.88
N HIS A 139 0.89 -2.02 -7.11
CA HIS A 139 -0.31 -2.72 -7.57
C HIS A 139 -1.25 -1.81 -8.36
N ASP A 140 -2.14 -2.41 -9.15
CA ASP A 140 -3.23 -1.72 -9.82
C ASP A 140 -4.31 -1.25 -8.84
N GLU A 141 -4.95 -0.12 -9.16
CA GLU A 141 -6.02 0.45 -8.34
C GLU A 141 -7.18 0.92 -9.22
N LEU A 142 -8.35 0.31 -8.99
CA LEU A 142 -9.59 0.62 -9.71
C LEU A 142 -10.18 1.99 -9.36
N ASP A 143 -10.00 2.41 -8.11
CA ASP A 143 -10.59 3.66 -7.59
C ASP A 143 -9.76 4.91 -7.88
N ILE A 144 -8.67 4.74 -8.62
CA ILE A 144 -7.82 5.82 -9.11
C ILE A 144 -7.98 5.88 -10.63
N PRO A 145 -8.21 7.07 -11.22
CA PRO A 145 -8.27 7.22 -12.67
C PRO A 145 -7.03 6.66 -13.36
N PHE A 146 -7.20 6.17 -14.59
CA PHE A 146 -6.05 5.79 -15.43
C PHE A 146 -5.09 6.98 -15.57
N SER A 147 -3.79 6.71 -15.65
CA SER A 147 -2.69 7.68 -15.66
C SER A 147 -2.48 8.49 -14.36
N ALA A 148 -3.05 8.05 -13.23
CA ALA A 148 -2.76 8.67 -11.95
C ALA A 148 -2.08 7.68 -10.99
N VAL A 149 -1.16 8.17 -10.17
CA VAL A 149 -0.44 7.40 -9.14
C VAL A 149 -0.74 7.97 -7.76
N ARG A 150 -0.87 7.12 -6.76
CA ARG A 150 -1.03 7.52 -5.35
C ARG A 150 -0.15 6.69 -4.44
N LEU A 151 0.42 7.33 -3.44
CA LEU A 151 1.22 6.70 -2.39
C LEU A 151 0.42 6.65 -1.09
N THR A 152 0.44 5.51 -0.41
CA THR A 152 -0.22 5.36 0.89
C THR A 152 0.55 4.39 1.78
N ARG A 153 0.33 4.49 3.09
CA ARG A 153 0.65 3.43 4.05
C ARG A 153 -0.67 2.82 4.52
N GLY A 154 -0.75 1.50 4.55
CA GLY A 154 -1.95 0.81 5.03
C GLY A 154 -3.19 0.99 4.14
N GLY A 155 -4.35 0.91 4.75
CA GLY A 155 -5.65 1.04 4.07
C GLY A 155 -6.30 -0.29 3.67
N GLY A 156 -7.50 -0.22 3.10
CA GLY A 156 -8.24 -1.37 2.60
C GLY A 156 -7.58 -2.02 1.39
N GLU A 157 -7.97 -3.25 1.08
CA GLU A 157 -7.46 -3.98 -0.09
C GLU A 157 -8.25 -3.69 -1.38
N GLY A 158 -9.34 -2.91 -1.33
CA GLY A 158 -10.13 -2.52 -2.51
C GLY A 158 -10.63 -3.70 -3.36
N GLY A 159 -10.77 -4.89 -2.78
CA GLY A 159 -11.08 -6.11 -3.53
C GLY A 159 -9.87 -6.76 -4.21
N HIS A 160 -8.68 -6.19 -4.15
CA HIS A 160 -7.47 -6.68 -4.80
C HIS A 160 -6.95 -7.97 -4.13
N ASN A 161 -7.00 -9.10 -4.84
CA ASN A 161 -6.66 -10.42 -4.31
C ASN A 161 -5.19 -10.53 -3.86
N GLY A 162 -4.26 -9.85 -4.53
CA GLY A 162 -2.86 -9.80 -4.15
C GLY A 162 -2.65 -9.11 -2.82
N LEU A 163 -3.29 -7.95 -2.60
CA LEU A 163 -3.22 -7.24 -1.32
C LEU A 163 -3.82 -8.06 -0.18
N ARG A 164 -4.98 -8.72 -0.40
CA ARG A 164 -5.56 -9.65 0.59
C ARG A 164 -4.59 -10.76 0.97
N SER A 165 -3.90 -11.32 -0.03
CA SER A 165 -2.91 -12.37 0.19
C SER A 165 -1.72 -11.86 0.99
N VAL A 166 -1.17 -10.69 0.65
CA VAL A 166 -0.06 -10.06 1.38
C VAL A 166 -0.49 -9.77 2.81
N THR A 167 -1.60 -9.08 3.03
CA THR A 167 -2.14 -8.76 4.37
C THR A 167 -2.31 -10.00 5.23
N ARG A 168 -2.90 -11.07 4.68
CA ARG A 168 -3.07 -12.35 5.40
C ARG A 168 -1.75 -12.96 5.81
N SER A 169 -0.73 -12.91 4.95
CA SER A 169 0.57 -13.56 5.21
C SER A 169 1.47 -12.73 6.12
N THR A 170 1.37 -11.40 6.09
CA THR A 170 2.13 -10.50 6.97
C THR A 170 1.45 -10.25 8.31
N GLY A 171 0.13 -10.49 8.39
CA GLY A 171 -0.68 -10.25 9.58
C GLY A 171 -1.08 -8.79 9.80
N THR A 172 -0.72 -7.89 8.87
CA THR A 172 -1.00 -6.46 8.97
C THR A 172 -1.23 -5.84 7.59
N LYS A 173 -1.94 -4.70 7.56
CA LYS A 173 -2.12 -3.85 6.38
C LYS A 173 -1.11 -2.69 6.33
N ASP A 174 -0.33 -2.52 7.39
CA ASP A 174 0.54 -1.36 7.61
C ASP A 174 1.87 -1.51 6.86
N TYR A 175 1.78 -1.48 5.54
CA TYR A 175 2.91 -1.43 4.61
C TYR A 175 2.69 -0.33 3.57
N LEU A 176 3.77 0.12 2.95
CA LEU A 176 3.76 1.16 1.93
C LEU A 176 3.19 0.62 0.61
N ARG A 177 2.47 1.46 -0.11
CA ARG A 177 1.86 1.11 -1.40
C ARG A 177 2.07 2.19 -2.44
N VAL A 178 2.46 1.77 -3.64
CA VAL A 178 2.38 2.54 -4.87
C VAL A 178 1.15 2.06 -5.63
N ARG A 179 0.10 2.87 -5.64
CA ARG A 179 -1.20 2.57 -6.24
C ARG A 179 -1.25 3.15 -7.64
N VAL A 180 -1.21 2.28 -8.64
CA VAL A 180 -1.22 2.65 -10.06
C VAL A 180 -2.65 2.64 -10.56
N GLY A 181 -3.18 3.79 -10.93
CA GLY A 181 -4.56 3.94 -11.38
C GLY A 181 -4.81 3.26 -12.72
N ILE A 182 -5.81 2.39 -12.76
CA ILE A 182 -6.29 1.75 -13.99
C ILE A 182 -7.75 2.13 -14.32
N GLY A 183 -8.38 2.92 -13.44
CA GLY A 183 -9.79 3.30 -13.55
C GLY A 183 -10.75 2.14 -13.35
N ARG A 184 -12.03 2.46 -13.20
CA ARG A 184 -13.09 1.46 -13.13
C ARG A 184 -13.56 1.02 -14.51
N PRO A 185 -14.02 -0.22 -14.67
CA PRO A 185 -14.59 -0.69 -15.92
C PRO A 185 -15.81 0.15 -16.31
N PRO A 186 -16.03 0.40 -17.61
CA PRO A 186 -17.20 1.11 -18.08
C PRO A 186 -18.49 0.27 -17.91
N GLY A 187 -19.58 0.93 -17.56
CA GLY A 187 -20.90 0.33 -17.50
C GLY A 187 -21.03 -0.74 -16.40
N ARG A 188 -21.47 -1.96 -16.79
CA ARG A 188 -21.72 -3.08 -15.86
C ARG A 188 -20.67 -4.19 -15.96
N GLN A 189 -19.52 -3.94 -16.58
CA GLN A 189 -18.47 -4.93 -16.68
C GLN A 189 -17.96 -5.31 -15.28
N ASP A 190 -17.76 -6.62 -15.07
CA ASP A 190 -17.18 -7.13 -13.82
C ASP A 190 -15.73 -6.65 -13.67
N ALA A 191 -15.38 -6.25 -12.44
CA ALA A 191 -14.04 -5.73 -12.13
C ALA A 191 -12.95 -6.79 -12.27
N ALA A 192 -13.24 -8.06 -11.90
CA ALA A 192 -12.28 -9.15 -12.02
C ALA A 192 -11.96 -9.45 -13.49
N ASP A 193 -12.98 -9.43 -14.36
CA ASP A 193 -12.78 -9.56 -15.79
C ASP A 193 -12.01 -8.39 -16.41
N PHE A 194 -12.22 -7.17 -15.89
CA PHE A 194 -11.55 -5.97 -16.39
C PHE A 194 -10.06 -5.97 -16.09
N VAL A 195 -9.65 -6.30 -14.87
CA VAL A 195 -8.23 -6.31 -14.50
C VAL A 195 -7.43 -7.39 -15.22
N LEU A 196 -8.08 -8.49 -15.64
CA LEU A 196 -7.47 -9.58 -16.38
C LEU A 196 -7.41 -9.32 -17.90
N LYS A 197 -7.90 -8.17 -18.37
CA LYS A 197 -7.75 -7.75 -19.78
C LYS A 197 -6.51 -6.88 -19.95
N ASP A 198 -5.93 -6.98 -21.13
CA ASP A 198 -4.84 -6.11 -21.56
C ASP A 198 -5.31 -4.65 -21.61
N PHE A 199 -4.37 -3.74 -21.41
CA PHE A 199 -4.60 -2.34 -21.72
C PHE A 199 -5.04 -2.16 -23.17
N SER A 200 -6.05 -1.32 -23.42
CA SER A 200 -6.55 -1.02 -24.76
C SER A 200 -5.47 -0.34 -25.62
N ALA A 201 -5.69 -0.26 -26.93
CA ALA A 201 -4.75 0.41 -27.83
C ALA A 201 -4.56 1.91 -27.49
N VAL A 202 -5.59 2.55 -26.92
CA VAL A 202 -5.52 3.94 -26.47
C VAL A 202 -4.69 4.04 -25.19
N GLU A 203 -5.00 3.23 -24.19
CA GLU A 203 -4.28 3.20 -22.91
C GLU A 203 -2.79 2.84 -23.09
N ARG A 204 -2.46 1.94 -24.02
CA ARG A 204 -1.06 1.57 -24.29
C ARG A 204 -0.19 2.73 -24.77
N LYS A 205 -0.76 3.78 -25.35
CA LYS A 205 0.00 4.98 -25.76
C LYS A 205 0.52 5.79 -24.57
N GLU A 206 -0.16 5.71 -23.45
CA GLU A 206 0.17 6.42 -22.20
C GLU A 206 0.75 5.49 -21.14
N LEU A 207 0.75 4.17 -21.37
CA LEU A 207 1.15 3.18 -20.39
C LEU A 207 2.63 3.29 -20.00
N GLU A 208 3.50 3.57 -20.96
CA GLU A 208 4.94 3.76 -20.69
C GLU A 208 5.18 4.96 -19.77
N LEU A 209 4.44 6.07 -19.99
CA LEU A 209 4.51 7.24 -19.12
C LEU A 209 3.98 6.93 -17.72
N LEU A 210 2.83 6.25 -17.62
CA LEU A 210 2.27 5.82 -16.33
C LEU A 210 3.24 4.93 -15.54
N ILE A 211 3.90 3.98 -16.21
CA ILE A 211 4.91 3.12 -15.59
C ILE A 211 6.09 3.95 -15.08
N ALA A 212 6.58 4.90 -15.89
CA ALA A 212 7.67 5.79 -15.53
C ALA A 212 7.31 6.66 -14.31
N GLU A 213 6.14 7.28 -14.31
CA GLU A 213 5.64 8.10 -13.19
C GLU A 213 5.45 7.27 -11.90
N ALA A 214 4.99 6.03 -12.01
CA ALA A 214 4.88 5.15 -10.86
C ALA A 214 6.26 4.71 -10.32
N ALA A 215 7.25 4.55 -11.20
CA ALA A 215 8.63 4.31 -10.80
C ALA A 215 9.24 5.54 -10.11
N ASP A 216 9.02 6.76 -10.66
CA ASP A 216 9.45 8.03 -10.03
C ASP A 216 8.83 8.18 -8.64
N ALA A 217 7.55 7.86 -8.49
CA ALA A 217 6.86 7.88 -7.20
C ALA A 217 7.47 6.91 -6.19
N ALA A 218 7.85 5.70 -6.62
CA ALA A 218 8.54 4.74 -5.77
C ALA A 218 9.94 5.22 -5.36
N GLU A 219 10.69 5.82 -6.27
CA GLU A 219 12.01 6.40 -6.00
C GLU A 219 11.91 7.58 -5.03
N SER A 220 10.96 8.50 -5.24
CA SER A 220 10.69 9.62 -4.31
C SER A 220 10.31 9.11 -2.91
N LEU A 221 9.47 8.06 -2.84
CA LEU A 221 9.09 7.43 -1.56
C LEU A 221 10.31 6.91 -0.79
N LEU A 222 11.27 6.29 -1.48
CA LEU A 222 12.50 5.78 -0.87
C LEU A 222 13.44 6.90 -0.43
N ALA A 223 13.57 7.95 -1.24
CA ALA A 223 14.49 9.05 -0.99
C ALA A 223 14.00 9.98 0.13
N HIS A 224 12.72 10.33 0.10
CA HIS A 224 12.17 11.44 0.88
C HIS A 224 11.14 11.01 1.93
N GLY A 225 10.73 9.74 1.93
CA GLY A 225 9.66 9.23 2.79
C GLY A 225 8.25 9.57 2.27
N LEU A 226 7.23 8.99 2.93
CA LEU A 226 5.86 9.01 2.42
C LEU A 226 5.27 10.42 2.29
N GLY A 227 5.42 11.25 3.32
CA GLY A 227 4.79 12.57 3.34
C GLY A 227 5.33 13.51 2.25
N ALA A 228 6.65 13.55 2.06
CA ALA A 228 7.28 14.36 1.01
C ALA A 228 6.91 13.85 -0.37
N ALA A 229 7.03 12.54 -0.60
CA ALA A 229 6.69 11.91 -1.88
C ALA A 229 5.19 12.10 -2.25
N GLN A 230 4.28 12.05 -1.27
CA GLN A 230 2.87 12.36 -1.52
C GLN A 230 2.66 13.80 -2.03
N ASN A 231 3.40 14.77 -1.48
CA ASN A 231 3.30 16.16 -1.92
C ASN A 231 3.81 16.37 -3.36
N GLU A 232 4.73 15.55 -3.83
CA GLU A 232 5.25 15.57 -5.20
C GLU A 232 4.30 14.89 -6.18
N VAL A 233 3.78 13.72 -5.82
CA VAL A 233 3.02 12.81 -6.69
C VAL A 233 1.52 13.12 -6.73
N HIS A 234 0.96 13.62 -5.60
CA HIS A 234 -0.46 13.93 -5.54
C HIS A 234 -0.69 15.36 -6.03
N PRO A 235 -1.43 15.60 -7.12
CA PRO A 235 -1.75 16.96 -7.56
C PRO A 235 -2.46 17.68 -6.42
N ARG A 236 -2.01 18.89 -6.13
CA ARG A 236 -2.72 19.80 -5.22
C ARG A 236 -4.06 20.16 -5.86
N THR A 237 -5.16 19.70 -5.27
CA THR A 237 -6.52 20.14 -5.63
C THR A 237 -6.77 21.56 -5.12
#